data_1015fe811f71b1f763fb7492870bbd6c
#
_entry.id   1015fe811f71b1f763fb7492870bbd6c
#
_cell.length_a   1.000
_cell.length_b   1.000
_cell.length_c   1.000
_cell.angle_alpha   90.00
_cell.angle_beta   90.00
_cell.angle_gamma   90.00
#
_symmetry.space_group_name_H-M   'P 1'
#
loop_
_entity.id
_entity.type
_entity.pdbx_description
1 polymer ?
#
loop_
_entity_poly.entity_id
_entity_poly.type
_entity_poly.pdbx_seq_one_letter_code
_entity_poly.pdbx_strand_id
1 'polypeptide(L)'
;MLIVDKAKLLSLYNSKKGQRGYILANGPSLLNEDLHKLNNKSNIITLNASSALEDKYKFHSEYYCLTDPRFLEIEEKRNIAFHKLKDMNSTCLCRDILKDNLSFEGFNPIYLNSIGRDGFSRNLLNGFYFGATTTMLAVQLAYWIGLREVFILGLDLDYLSSSYSRFYHEENTQVTDLLVSVQIRNLSLASRVFTEENRSIYLTNMKSWASSYMRCKELE
;
A
#
# COMPACT_ATOMS: atom_id res chain seq x y z
N MET A 1 22.28 0.67 -12.37
CA MET A 1 22.11 0.47 -10.91
C MET A 1 21.33 1.68 -10.39
N LEU A 2 20.06 1.52 -10.09
CA LEU A 2 19.23 2.60 -9.56
C LEU A 2 19.78 3.03 -8.20
N ILE A 3 20.15 4.30 -8.09
CA ILE A 3 20.51 4.90 -6.82
C ILE A 3 19.19 5.05 -6.06
N VAL A 4 18.84 4.02 -5.30
CA VAL A 4 17.90 4.18 -4.19
C VAL A 4 18.51 5.27 -3.32
N ASP A 5 17.72 6.25 -2.89
CA ASP A 5 18.21 7.17 -1.87
C ASP A 5 18.38 6.37 -0.56
N LYS A 6 19.55 5.72 -0.49
CA LYS A 6 19.87 4.77 0.60
C LYS A 6 19.80 5.45 1.96
N ALA A 7 20.17 6.72 2.03
CA ALA A 7 20.16 7.47 3.28
C ALA A 7 18.72 7.66 3.77
N LYS A 8 17.81 8.12 2.90
CA LYS A 8 16.39 8.27 3.24
C LYS A 8 15.76 6.91 3.61
N LEU A 9 16.05 5.86 2.82
CA LEU A 9 15.48 4.55 3.11
C LEU A 9 16.02 3.97 4.43
N LEU A 10 17.31 4.16 4.73
CA LEU A 10 17.90 3.74 6.00
C LEU A 10 17.34 4.51 7.20
N SER A 11 17.04 5.80 7.07
CA SER A 11 16.43 6.57 8.16
C SER A 11 15.03 6.07 8.55
N LEU A 12 14.35 5.36 7.64
CA LEU A 12 13.06 4.72 7.92
C LEU A 12 13.20 3.39 8.68
N TYR A 13 14.37 2.74 8.65
CA TYR A 13 14.55 1.43 9.27
C TYR A 13 14.27 1.46 10.77
N ASN A 14 13.29 0.68 11.21
CA ASN A 14 12.83 0.61 12.61
C ASN A 14 12.40 1.96 13.22
N SER A 15 12.16 2.99 12.43
CA SER A 15 11.74 4.34 12.90
C SER A 15 10.40 4.33 13.67
N LYS A 16 9.58 3.29 13.46
CA LYS A 16 8.27 3.10 14.09
C LYS A 16 8.18 1.78 14.86
N LYS A 17 9.32 1.30 15.35
CA LYS A 17 9.42 -0.01 16.00
C LYS A 17 8.41 -0.20 17.12
N GLY A 18 7.67 -1.29 17.04
CA GLY A 18 6.69 -1.69 18.06
C GLY A 18 5.33 -0.99 17.98
N GLN A 19 5.19 -0.01 17.09
CA GLN A 19 3.94 0.75 16.93
C GLN A 19 2.93 -0.01 16.06
N ARG A 20 1.69 0.49 16.08
CA ARG A 20 0.59 0.08 15.20
C ARG A 20 0.59 0.96 13.95
N GLY A 21 0.16 0.41 12.81
CA GLY A 21 -0.02 1.16 11.57
C GLY A 21 -1.19 0.67 10.74
N TYR A 22 -1.55 1.47 9.73
CA TYR A 22 -2.75 1.31 8.92
C TYR A 22 -2.40 1.43 7.44
N ILE A 23 -2.82 0.47 6.64
CA ILE A 23 -2.65 0.48 5.18
C ILE A 23 -4.04 0.63 4.56
N LEU A 24 -4.24 1.66 3.75
CA LEU A 24 -5.48 1.87 3.02
C LEU A 24 -5.30 1.43 1.57
N ALA A 25 -5.90 0.30 1.21
CA ALA A 25 -5.96 -0.18 -0.16
C ALA A 25 -7.09 0.54 -0.94
N ASN A 26 -7.54 -0.02 -2.08
CA ASN A 26 -8.45 0.70 -2.97
C ASN A 26 -9.77 -0.05 -3.24
N GLY A 27 -10.05 -1.12 -2.52
CA GLY A 27 -11.27 -1.88 -2.68
C GLY A 27 -12.50 -1.16 -2.13
N PRO A 28 -13.72 -1.50 -2.61
CA PRO A 28 -14.96 -0.82 -2.25
C PRO A 28 -15.32 -0.94 -0.77
N SER A 29 -14.88 -1.98 -0.07
CA SER A 29 -15.12 -2.11 1.37
C SER A 29 -14.52 -0.97 2.20
N LEU A 30 -13.56 -0.23 1.64
CA LEU A 30 -12.96 0.93 2.31
C LEU A 30 -14.01 1.99 2.68
N LEU A 31 -15.06 2.14 1.88
CA LEU A 31 -16.17 3.07 2.17
C LEU A 31 -17.14 2.58 3.27
N ASN A 32 -17.06 1.31 3.63
CA ASN A 32 -17.87 0.74 4.71
C ASN A 32 -17.16 0.84 6.07
N GLU A 33 -15.90 1.23 6.08
CA GLU A 33 -15.10 1.45 7.29
C GLU A 33 -15.37 2.84 7.87
N ASP A 34 -15.35 2.93 9.18
CA ASP A 34 -15.37 4.25 9.85
C ASP A 34 -13.96 4.88 9.80
N LEU A 35 -13.65 5.51 8.66
CA LEU A 35 -12.34 6.14 8.45
C LEU A 35 -12.09 7.35 9.35
N HIS A 36 -13.12 7.91 10.02
CA HIS A 36 -12.92 8.96 11.03
C HIS A 36 -12.10 8.46 12.23
N LYS A 37 -12.08 7.16 12.49
CA LYS A 37 -11.19 6.55 13.49
C LYS A 37 -9.71 6.77 13.20
N LEU A 38 -9.35 7.15 11.97
CA LEU A 38 -7.96 7.43 11.57
C LEU A 38 -7.50 8.86 11.91
N ASN A 39 -8.40 9.78 12.26
CA ASN A 39 -8.08 11.20 12.50
C ASN A 39 -6.91 11.44 13.46
N ASN A 40 -6.79 10.63 14.49
CA ASN A 40 -5.76 10.77 15.52
C ASN A 40 -4.78 9.57 15.51
N LYS A 41 -4.74 8.81 14.42
CA LYS A 41 -3.82 7.70 14.27
C LYS A 41 -2.57 8.15 13.53
N SER A 42 -1.47 7.49 13.81
CA SER A 42 -0.18 7.64 13.13
C SER A 42 0.18 6.38 12.34
N ASN A 43 1.22 6.49 11.53
CA ASN A 43 1.72 5.40 10.69
C ASN A 43 0.68 4.93 9.67
N ILE A 44 0.00 5.89 9.04
CA ILE A 44 -0.95 5.62 7.97
C ILE A 44 -0.17 5.56 6.64
N ILE A 45 -0.42 4.50 5.88
CA ILE A 45 0.16 4.25 4.56
C ILE A 45 -0.99 4.21 3.56
N THR A 46 -1.04 5.15 2.64
CA THR A 46 -2.02 5.14 1.54
C THR A 46 -1.42 4.58 0.26
N LEU A 47 -2.26 3.98 -0.56
CA LEU A 47 -1.89 3.33 -1.83
C LEU A 47 -2.64 3.96 -2.98
N ASN A 48 -1.94 4.37 -4.03
CA ASN A 48 -2.56 4.83 -5.27
C ASN A 48 -3.63 5.91 -5.00
N ALA A 49 -4.94 5.58 -5.15
CA ALA A 49 -6.04 6.53 -5.01
C ALA A 49 -6.50 6.75 -3.55
N SER A 50 -6.15 5.89 -2.59
CA SER A 50 -6.69 6.00 -1.24
C SER A 50 -6.26 7.27 -0.49
N SER A 51 -5.19 7.94 -0.94
CA SER A 51 -4.80 9.27 -0.45
C SER A 51 -5.85 10.36 -0.70
N ALA A 52 -6.72 10.21 -1.71
CA ALA A 52 -7.81 11.15 -1.97
C ALA A 52 -8.86 11.21 -0.83
N LEU A 53 -8.84 10.25 0.09
CA LEU A 53 -9.77 10.21 1.22
C LEU A 53 -9.29 11.05 2.43
N GLU A 54 -8.06 11.51 2.42
CA GLU A 54 -7.45 12.25 3.54
C GLU A 54 -8.26 13.50 3.94
N ASP A 55 -8.58 14.34 2.97
CA ASP A 55 -9.33 15.57 3.22
C ASP A 55 -10.75 15.31 3.71
N LYS A 56 -11.42 14.32 3.12
CA LYS A 56 -12.80 13.97 3.48
C LYS A 56 -12.91 13.44 4.90
N TYR A 57 -11.98 12.58 5.31
CA TYR A 57 -12.02 11.90 6.61
C TYR A 57 -11.07 12.50 7.65
N LYS A 58 -10.37 13.59 7.31
CA LYS A 58 -9.49 14.37 8.20
C LYS A 58 -8.37 13.55 8.85
N PHE A 59 -7.74 12.66 8.09
CA PHE A 59 -6.50 12.00 8.48
C PHE A 59 -5.36 12.42 7.56
N HIS A 60 -4.13 12.13 7.94
CA HIS A 60 -2.94 12.36 7.14
C HIS A 60 -2.13 11.07 7.02
N SER A 61 -1.75 10.67 5.80
CA SER A 61 -0.86 9.54 5.61
C SER A 61 0.60 9.99 5.60
N GLU A 62 1.39 9.46 6.52
CA GLU A 62 2.83 9.71 6.62
C GLU A 62 3.60 9.02 5.50
N TYR A 63 2.99 8.00 4.89
CA TYR A 63 3.60 7.23 3.80
C TYR A 63 2.63 7.06 2.64
N TYR A 64 3.17 7.17 1.43
CA TYR A 64 2.44 6.92 0.20
C TYR A 64 3.18 5.92 -0.68
N CYS A 65 2.48 4.89 -1.17
CA CYS A 65 3.05 3.88 -2.05
C CYS A 65 2.39 3.92 -3.43
N LEU A 66 3.21 4.01 -4.48
CA LEU A 66 2.76 4.04 -5.87
C LEU A 66 3.54 3.03 -6.70
N THR A 67 2.83 2.09 -7.34
CA THR A 67 3.45 1.08 -8.21
C THR A 67 2.80 0.95 -9.58
N ASP A 68 1.59 1.48 -9.75
CA ASP A 68 0.76 1.32 -10.94
C ASP A 68 0.98 2.47 -11.94
N PRO A 69 1.53 2.19 -13.17
CA PRO A 69 1.79 3.21 -14.18
C PRO A 69 0.54 3.98 -14.61
N ARG A 70 -0.65 3.36 -14.53
CA ARG A 70 -1.92 4.03 -14.87
C ARG A 70 -2.18 5.31 -14.06
N PHE A 71 -1.53 5.43 -12.89
CA PHE A 71 -1.55 6.65 -12.07
C PHE A 71 -0.66 7.78 -12.62
N LEU A 72 0.04 7.56 -13.72
CA LEU A 72 0.77 8.60 -14.44
C LEU A 72 0.18 8.85 -15.84
N GLU A 73 -0.54 7.87 -16.38
CA GLU A 73 -1.11 7.88 -17.72
C GLU A 73 -2.52 8.48 -17.76
N ILE A 74 -3.36 8.13 -16.78
CA ILE A 74 -4.76 8.57 -16.69
C ILE A 74 -4.84 9.85 -15.89
N GLU A 75 -5.37 10.93 -16.46
CA GLU A 75 -5.34 12.29 -15.89
C GLU A 75 -5.95 12.36 -14.48
N GLU A 76 -7.12 11.80 -14.26
CA GLU A 76 -7.78 11.80 -12.94
C GLU A 76 -6.92 11.11 -11.87
N LYS A 77 -6.35 9.95 -12.19
CA LYS A 77 -5.44 9.21 -11.30
C LYS A 77 -4.14 9.96 -11.08
N ARG A 78 -3.61 10.59 -12.14
CA ARG A 78 -2.39 11.40 -12.08
C ARG A 78 -2.56 12.59 -11.15
N ASN A 79 -3.70 13.27 -11.18
CA ASN A 79 -3.97 14.39 -10.28
C ASN A 79 -3.92 13.96 -8.81
N ILE A 80 -4.50 12.80 -8.46
CA ILE A 80 -4.42 12.23 -7.11
C ILE A 80 -2.97 11.93 -6.72
N ALA A 81 -2.23 11.23 -7.59
CA ALA A 81 -0.84 10.87 -7.32
C ALA A 81 0.06 12.10 -7.17
N PHE A 82 -0.08 13.09 -8.06
CA PHE A 82 0.73 14.32 -8.03
C PHE A 82 0.40 15.18 -6.82
N HIS A 83 -0.86 15.26 -6.40
CA HIS A 83 -1.23 15.94 -5.16
C HIS A 83 -0.45 15.35 -3.97
N LYS A 84 -0.43 14.02 -3.87
CA LYS A 84 0.28 13.35 -2.76
C LYS A 84 1.81 13.40 -2.89
N LEU A 85 2.34 13.33 -4.10
CA LEU A 85 3.79 13.44 -4.34
C LEU A 85 4.35 14.84 -4.02
N LYS A 86 3.51 15.89 -4.04
CA LYS A 86 3.86 17.27 -3.63
C LYS A 86 3.82 17.48 -2.11
N ASP A 87 3.20 16.58 -1.38
CA ASP A 87 3.07 16.69 0.07
C ASP A 87 4.42 16.46 0.76
N MET A 88 5.02 17.54 1.26
CA MET A 88 6.32 17.51 1.92
C MET A 88 6.30 16.80 3.30
N ASN A 89 5.11 16.56 3.86
CA ASN A 89 4.95 15.86 5.13
C ASN A 89 4.80 14.34 4.96
N SER A 90 4.74 13.86 3.71
CA SER A 90 4.62 12.44 3.40
C SER A 90 5.88 11.89 2.77
N THR A 91 6.27 10.70 3.18
CA THR A 91 7.35 9.95 2.52
C THR A 91 6.75 9.08 1.42
N CYS A 92 7.09 9.40 0.16
CA CYS A 92 6.59 8.69 -0.99
C CYS A 92 7.58 7.60 -1.44
N LEU A 93 7.09 6.36 -1.60
CA LEU A 93 7.83 5.22 -2.13
C LEU A 93 7.21 4.77 -3.44
N CYS A 94 8.02 4.72 -4.48
CA CYS A 94 7.55 4.38 -5.82
C CYS A 94 8.31 3.17 -6.39
N ARG A 95 7.61 2.42 -7.23
CA ARG A 95 8.24 1.37 -8.02
C ARG A 95 9.22 1.98 -9.03
N ASP A 96 10.37 1.35 -9.20
CA ASP A 96 11.47 1.80 -10.07
C ASP A 96 11.07 2.10 -11.52
N ILE A 97 10.10 1.37 -12.07
CA ILE A 97 9.61 1.59 -13.45
C ILE A 97 8.95 2.96 -13.66
N LEU A 98 8.56 3.66 -12.60
CA LEU A 98 7.93 4.99 -12.65
C LEU A 98 8.95 6.12 -12.64
N LYS A 99 10.25 5.81 -12.52
CA LYS A 99 11.30 6.80 -12.25
C LYS A 99 11.41 7.87 -13.32
N ASP A 100 11.46 7.46 -14.58
CA ASP A 100 11.72 8.41 -15.67
C ASP A 100 10.57 9.41 -15.81
N ASN A 101 9.31 8.92 -15.73
CA ASN A 101 8.13 9.78 -15.78
C ASN A 101 8.08 10.76 -14.60
N LEU A 102 8.28 10.28 -13.37
CA LEU A 102 8.21 11.13 -12.18
C LEU A 102 9.38 12.11 -12.08
N SER A 103 10.57 11.73 -12.51
CA SER A 103 11.73 12.63 -12.57
C SER A 103 11.54 13.74 -13.61
N PHE A 104 10.92 13.43 -14.75
CA PHE A 104 10.56 14.43 -15.75
C PHE A 104 9.61 15.49 -15.20
N GLU A 105 8.67 15.10 -14.34
CA GLU A 105 7.71 15.99 -13.65
C GLU A 105 8.33 16.68 -12.41
N GLY A 106 9.61 16.47 -12.13
CA GLY A 106 10.32 17.10 -11.00
C GLY A 106 10.08 16.43 -9.63
N PHE A 107 9.47 15.25 -9.57
CA PHE A 107 9.29 14.52 -8.32
C PHE A 107 10.51 13.67 -7.98
N ASN A 108 10.78 13.54 -6.68
CA ASN A 108 11.92 12.75 -6.18
C ASN A 108 11.51 11.84 -4.99
N PRO A 109 10.58 10.90 -5.21
CA PRO A 109 10.24 9.89 -4.20
C PRO A 109 11.39 8.89 -4.00
N ILE A 110 11.28 8.05 -2.99
CA ILE A 110 12.18 6.90 -2.82
C ILE A 110 11.79 5.83 -3.85
N TYR A 111 12.66 5.56 -4.82
CA TYR A 111 12.44 4.51 -5.79
C TYR A 111 12.97 3.18 -5.28
N LEU A 112 12.15 2.13 -5.39
CA LEU A 112 12.49 0.78 -4.98
C LEU A 112 12.47 -0.17 -6.17
N ASN A 113 13.53 -0.97 -6.29
CA ASN A 113 13.62 -2.01 -7.28
C ASN A 113 12.56 -3.10 -7.03
N SER A 114 11.77 -3.41 -8.04
CA SER A 114 10.72 -4.41 -7.95
C SER A 114 11.22 -5.80 -8.38
N ILE A 115 10.97 -6.80 -7.53
CA ILE A 115 11.32 -8.20 -7.78
C ILE A 115 10.05 -8.91 -8.28
N GLY A 116 10.08 -9.39 -9.53
CA GLY A 116 8.93 -9.95 -10.24
C GLY A 116 8.59 -11.40 -9.92
N ARG A 117 9.03 -11.94 -8.79
CA ARG A 117 8.70 -13.30 -8.32
C ARG A 117 8.02 -13.25 -6.95
N ASP A 118 7.48 -14.38 -6.51
CA ASP A 118 6.91 -14.50 -5.17
C ASP A 118 7.98 -14.38 -4.08
N GLY A 119 7.63 -13.73 -2.98
CA GLY A 119 8.53 -13.57 -1.86
C GLY A 119 8.17 -12.42 -0.93
N PHE A 120 9.05 -12.19 0.04
CA PHE A 120 8.94 -11.09 0.99
C PHE A 120 10.33 -10.52 1.30
N SER A 121 10.51 -9.21 1.16
CA SER A 121 11.78 -8.56 1.48
C SER A 121 11.80 -8.09 2.93
N ARG A 122 12.74 -8.60 3.70
CA ARG A 122 13.06 -8.08 5.03
C ARG A 122 14.03 -6.90 4.98
N ASN A 123 14.60 -6.63 3.79
CA ASN A 123 15.54 -5.53 3.58
C ASN A 123 15.23 -4.80 2.28
N LEU A 124 14.56 -3.64 2.38
CA LEU A 124 14.16 -2.84 1.24
C LEU A 124 15.33 -2.24 0.45
N LEU A 125 16.54 -2.22 1.00
CA LEU A 125 17.74 -1.82 0.25
C LEU A 125 18.03 -2.77 -0.93
N ASN A 126 17.57 -4.01 -0.85
CA ASN A 126 17.67 -5.01 -1.91
C ASN A 126 16.46 -5.02 -2.85
N GLY A 127 15.50 -4.11 -2.63
CA GLY A 127 14.23 -4.07 -3.35
C GLY A 127 13.08 -4.74 -2.61
N PHE A 128 11.91 -4.77 -3.25
CA PHE A 128 10.69 -5.37 -2.72
C PHE A 128 10.09 -6.39 -3.68
N TYR A 129 9.44 -7.40 -3.16
CA TYR A 129 8.69 -8.37 -3.95
C TYR A 129 7.33 -7.77 -4.32
N PHE A 130 7.08 -7.62 -5.63
CA PHE A 130 5.91 -6.90 -6.12
C PHE A 130 4.59 -7.64 -5.83
N GLY A 131 4.58 -8.97 -5.97
CA GLY A 131 3.40 -9.80 -5.67
C GLY A 131 2.12 -9.37 -6.40
N ALA A 132 2.25 -8.72 -7.54
CA ALA A 132 1.17 -8.22 -8.40
C ALA A 132 0.21 -7.20 -7.71
N THR A 133 0.63 -6.54 -6.63
CA THR A 133 -0.19 -5.54 -5.93
C THR A 133 0.65 -4.50 -5.20
N THR A 134 0.20 -3.24 -5.23
CA THR A 134 0.81 -2.15 -4.47
C THR A 134 0.79 -2.41 -2.96
N THR A 135 -0.18 -3.19 -2.48
CA THR A 135 -0.28 -3.59 -1.07
C THR A 135 0.98 -4.31 -0.59
N MET A 136 1.64 -5.08 -1.46
CA MET A 136 2.90 -5.76 -1.09
C MET A 136 4.05 -4.78 -0.83
N LEU A 137 4.12 -3.65 -1.55
CA LEU A 137 5.09 -2.60 -1.21
C LEU A 137 4.81 -2.01 0.17
N ALA A 138 3.54 -1.67 0.45
CA ALA A 138 3.15 -1.09 1.74
C ALA A 138 3.38 -2.03 2.93
N VAL A 139 3.08 -3.32 2.76
CA VAL A 139 3.31 -4.32 3.82
C VAL A 139 4.81 -4.51 4.10
N GLN A 140 5.65 -4.52 3.05
CA GLN A 140 7.10 -4.60 3.22
C GLN A 140 7.69 -3.30 3.79
N LEU A 141 7.10 -2.13 3.47
CA LEU A 141 7.43 -0.87 4.13
C LEU A 141 7.05 -0.92 5.62
N ALA A 142 5.83 -1.36 5.95
CA ALA A 142 5.38 -1.52 7.33
C ALA A 142 6.31 -2.42 8.15
N TYR A 143 6.82 -3.49 7.52
CA TYR A 143 7.84 -4.34 8.12
C TYR A 143 9.15 -3.58 8.35
N TRP A 144 9.64 -2.87 7.34
CA TRP A 144 10.91 -2.13 7.33
C TRP A 144 10.96 -1.05 8.41
N ILE A 145 9.87 -0.27 8.54
CA ILE A 145 9.77 0.78 9.56
C ILE A 145 9.53 0.23 10.98
N GLY A 146 9.32 -1.08 11.11
CA GLY A 146 9.27 -1.77 12.40
C GLY A 146 7.89 -1.86 13.05
N LEU A 147 6.80 -1.70 12.31
CA LEU A 147 5.45 -1.81 12.86
C LEU A 147 5.18 -3.21 13.44
N ARG A 148 4.55 -3.25 14.62
CA ARG A 148 4.21 -4.49 15.31
C ARG A 148 2.85 -5.04 14.88
N GLU A 149 1.85 -4.18 14.77
CA GLU A 149 0.51 -4.51 14.31
C GLU A 149 0.16 -3.67 13.09
N VAL A 150 -0.33 -4.30 12.03
CA VAL A 150 -0.70 -3.63 10.79
C VAL A 150 -2.13 -4.00 10.45
N PHE A 151 -2.99 -3.00 10.26
CA PHE A 151 -4.36 -3.14 9.78
C PHE A 151 -4.42 -2.76 8.31
N ILE A 152 -4.98 -3.64 7.48
CA ILE A 152 -5.18 -3.39 6.07
C ILE A 152 -6.68 -3.20 5.81
N LEU A 153 -7.04 -1.97 5.42
CA LEU A 153 -8.39 -1.56 5.09
C LEU A 153 -8.59 -1.56 3.57
N GLY A 154 -9.78 -1.93 3.10
CA GLY A 154 -10.10 -1.88 1.68
C GLY A 154 -9.34 -2.87 0.80
N LEU A 155 -8.89 -4.00 1.34
CA LEU A 155 -8.25 -5.08 0.57
C LEU A 155 -9.28 -6.18 0.30
N ASP A 156 -10.07 -6.05 -0.75
CA ASP A 156 -11.18 -6.95 -1.04
C ASP A 156 -10.76 -8.14 -1.88
N LEU A 157 -10.01 -7.89 -2.94
CA LEU A 157 -9.56 -8.87 -3.94
C LEU A 157 -10.72 -9.62 -4.63
N ASP A 158 -11.93 -9.10 -4.47
CA ASP A 158 -13.14 -9.63 -5.09
C ASP A 158 -13.48 -8.81 -6.33
N TYR A 159 -13.11 -9.34 -7.48
CA TYR A 159 -13.36 -8.72 -8.78
C TYR A 159 -14.61 -9.27 -9.48
N LEU A 160 -15.26 -10.31 -8.91
CA LEU A 160 -16.36 -11.01 -9.56
C LEU A 160 -17.72 -10.63 -8.99
N SER A 161 -17.82 -10.31 -7.70
CA SER A 161 -19.10 -10.12 -7.01
C SER A 161 -19.58 -8.67 -6.95
N SER A 162 -18.74 -7.70 -7.31
CA SER A 162 -19.12 -6.29 -7.32
C SER A 162 -19.05 -5.67 -8.73
N SER A 163 -20.02 -4.80 -9.04
CA SER A 163 -19.96 -3.96 -10.23
C SER A 163 -18.83 -2.92 -10.20
N TYR A 164 -18.19 -2.75 -9.05
CA TYR A 164 -17.10 -1.82 -8.83
C TYR A 164 -15.95 -2.53 -8.11
N SER A 165 -14.77 -2.57 -8.75
CA SER A 165 -13.57 -3.17 -8.15
C SER A 165 -12.79 -2.20 -7.25
N ARG A 166 -13.20 -0.93 -7.21
CA ARG A 166 -12.54 0.15 -6.45
C ARG A 166 -13.57 0.99 -5.69
N PHE A 167 -13.12 1.70 -4.67
CA PHE A 167 -13.96 2.65 -3.93
C PHE A 167 -14.29 3.93 -4.72
N TYR A 168 -13.60 4.17 -5.82
CA TYR A 168 -13.80 5.30 -6.74
C TYR A 168 -14.27 4.78 -8.10
N HIS A 169 -14.92 5.67 -8.86
CA HIS A 169 -15.39 5.34 -10.21
C HIS A 169 -14.22 5.18 -11.19
N GLU A 170 -14.30 4.17 -12.04
CA GLU A 170 -13.39 3.96 -13.17
C GLU A 170 -14.25 3.78 -14.43
N GLU A 171 -13.96 4.54 -15.52
CA GLU A 171 -14.66 4.37 -16.81
C GLU A 171 -14.51 2.94 -17.35
N ASN A 172 -13.31 2.36 -17.19
CA ASN A 172 -12.99 0.98 -17.56
C ASN A 172 -12.77 0.18 -16.28
N THR A 173 -13.85 -0.26 -15.65
CA THR A 173 -13.79 -1.05 -14.42
C THR A 173 -13.09 -2.39 -14.67
N GLN A 174 -12.08 -2.68 -13.86
CA GLN A 174 -11.42 -3.99 -13.88
C GLN A 174 -12.36 -5.04 -13.29
N VAL A 175 -12.90 -5.90 -14.15
CA VAL A 175 -13.87 -6.96 -13.75
C VAL A 175 -13.18 -8.29 -13.42
N THR A 176 -11.92 -8.45 -13.79
CA THR A 176 -11.12 -9.65 -13.47
C THR A 176 -9.69 -9.28 -13.20
N ASP A 177 -9.03 -10.03 -12.33
CA ASP A 177 -7.60 -9.98 -12.13
C ASP A 177 -7.04 -11.41 -12.10
N LEU A 178 -6.36 -11.81 -13.16
CA LEU A 178 -5.77 -13.14 -13.28
C LEU A 178 -4.67 -13.42 -12.23
N LEU A 179 -4.18 -12.38 -11.57
CA LEU A 179 -3.11 -12.46 -10.58
C LEU A 179 -3.60 -12.47 -9.13
N VAL A 180 -4.92 -12.55 -8.88
CA VAL A 180 -5.48 -12.58 -7.51
C VAL A 180 -4.86 -13.69 -6.66
N SER A 181 -4.68 -14.89 -7.22
CA SER A 181 -4.04 -15.99 -6.49
C SER A 181 -2.59 -15.71 -6.12
N VAL A 182 -1.86 -14.98 -6.97
CA VAL A 182 -0.49 -14.52 -6.70
C VAL A 182 -0.49 -13.48 -5.57
N GLN A 183 -1.44 -12.54 -5.60
CA GLN A 183 -1.60 -11.52 -4.55
C GLN A 183 -1.88 -12.18 -3.20
N ILE A 184 -2.87 -13.08 -3.13
CA ILE A 184 -3.24 -13.80 -1.90
C ILE A 184 -2.06 -14.60 -1.35
N ARG A 185 -1.34 -15.33 -2.20
CA ARG A 185 -0.18 -16.12 -1.80
C ARG A 185 0.93 -15.26 -1.19
N ASN A 186 1.27 -14.12 -1.80
CA ASN A 186 2.30 -13.22 -1.29
C ASN A 186 1.87 -12.54 0.01
N LEU A 187 0.61 -12.14 0.14
CA LEU A 187 0.06 -11.56 1.37
C LEU A 187 0.03 -12.58 2.52
N SER A 188 -0.33 -13.84 2.23
CA SER A 188 -0.26 -14.94 3.20
C SER A 188 1.19 -15.20 3.66
N LEU A 189 2.15 -15.16 2.74
CA LEU A 189 3.57 -15.25 3.08
C LEU A 189 4.01 -14.08 3.98
N ALA A 190 3.60 -12.85 3.65
CA ALA A 190 3.88 -11.68 4.47
C ALA A 190 3.31 -11.83 5.89
N SER A 191 2.06 -12.30 6.02
CA SER A 191 1.43 -12.56 7.33
C SER A 191 2.22 -13.57 8.16
N ARG A 192 2.74 -14.64 7.54
CA ARG A 192 3.60 -15.61 8.23
C ARG A 192 4.92 -14.99 8.68
N VAL A 193 5.59 -14.19 7.83
CA VAL A 193 6.83 -13.51 8.19
C VAL A 193 6.65 -12.59 9.41
N PHE A 194 5.53 -11.85 9.46
CA PHE A 194 5.21 -11.03 10.64
C PHE A 194 5.02 -11.90 11.88
N THR A 195 4.28 -13.00 11.76
CA THR A 195 3.99 -13.91 12.90
C THR A 195 5.26 -14.57 13.45
N GLU A 196 6.21 -14.96 12.60
CA GLU A 196 7.51 -15.52 12.98
C GLU A 196 8.31 -14.56 13.88
N GLU A 197 8.06 -13.25 13.77
CA GLU A 197 8.74 -12.22 14.55
C GLU A 197 7.85 -11.58 15.64
N ASN A 198 6.80 -12.28 16.07
CA ASN A 198 5.83 -11.78 17.07
C ASN A 198 5.16 -10.46 16.66
N ARG A 199 4.90 -10.30 15.38
CA ARG A 199 4.19 -9.17 14.76
C ARG A 199 2.91 -9.68 14.09
N SER A 200 1.99 -8.80 13.72
CA SER A 200 0.71 -9.22 13.15
C SER A 200 0.26 -8.32 12.00
N ILE A 201 -0.37 -8.94 11.01
CA ILE A 201 -1.15 -8.25 9.97
C ILE A 201 -2.60 -8.70 10.10
N TYR A 202 -3.51 -7.75 10.07
CA TYR A 202 -4.95 -7.97 10.12
C TYR A 202 -5.64 -7.36 8.90
N LEU A 203 -6.59 -8.07 8.33
CA LEU A 203 -7.57 -7.52 7.41
C LEU A 203 -8.75 -6.97 8.22
N THR A 204 -9.27 -5.80 7.86
CA THR A 204 -10.50 -5.30 8.48
C THR A 204 -11.75 -5.87 7.80
N ASN A 205 -11.69 -6.18 6.51
CA ASN A 205 -12.77 -6.79 5.76
C ASN A 205 -12.75 -8.34 5.84
N MET A 206 -13.67 -8.90 6.62
CA MET A 206 -13.84 -10.37 6.74
C MET A 206 -14.34 -11.04 5.44
N LYS A 207 -14.88 -10.28 4.47
CA LYS A 207 -15.35 -10.78 3.18
C LYS A 207 -14.26 -10.75 2.09
N SER A 208 -13.07 -10.24 2.40
CA SER A 208 -11.94 -10.30 1.49
C SER A 208 -11.63 -11.75 1.08
N TRP A 209 -11.28 -11.97 -0.17
CA TRP A 209 -10.83 -13.30 -0.60
C TRP A 209 -9.54 -13.76 0.09
N ALA A 210 -8.76 -12.83 0.65
CA ALA A 210 -7.59 -13.15 1.46
C ALA A 210 -7.94 -13.55 2.90
N SER A 211 -9.19 -13.39 3.37
CA SER A 211 -9.58 -13.64 4.77
C SER A 211 -9.38 -15.09 5.22
N SER A 212 -9.46 -16.05 4.29
CA SER A 212 -9.18 -17.46 4.58
C SER A 212 -7.69 -17.75 4.85
N TYR A 213 -6.81 -16.81 4.55
CA TYR A 213 -5.35 -16.97 4.62
C TYR A 213 -4.67 -15.97 5.55
N MET A 214 -5.40 -15.00 6.06
CA MET A 214 -4.91 -13.93 6.92
C MET A 214 -5.85 -13.71 8.10
N ARG A 215 -5.30 -13.23 9.22
CA ARG A 215 -6.12 -12.88 10.39
C ARG A 215 -7.01 -11.69 10.06
N CYS A 216 -8.24 -11.73 10.57
CA CYS A 216 -9.18 -10.60 10.49
C CYS A 216 -9.39 -9.98 11.88
N LYS A 217 -9.49 -8.64 11.92
CA LYS A 217 -9.78 -7.88 13.13
C LYS A 217 -10.41 -6.55 12.74
N GLU A 218 -11.50 -6.17 13.39
CA GLU A 218 -12.14 -4.88 13.16
C GLU A 218 -11.22 -3.70 13.55
N LEU A 219 -11.44 -2.56 12.92
CA LEU A 219 -10.75 -1.32 13.22
C LEU A 219 -11.25 -0.76 14.56
N GLU A 220 -10.36 -0.67 15.53
CA GLU A 220 -10.62 -0.14 16.88
C GLU A 220 -10.45 1.37 16.95
#